data_a0e1d75c41a4583a7a4582d861688095
#
_entry.id   a0e1d75c41a4583a7a4582d861688095
#
_cell.length_a   1.000
_cell.length_b   1.000
_cell.length_c   1.000
_cell.angle_alpha   90.00
_cell.angle_beta   90.00
_cell.angle_gamma   90.00
#
_symmetry.space_group_name_H-M   'P 1'
#
loop_
_entity.id
_entity.type
_entity.pdbx_description
1 polymer ?
#
loop_
_entity_poly.entity_id
_entity_poly.type
_entity_poly.pdbx_seq_one_letter_code
_entity_poly.pdbx_strand_id
1 'polypeptide(L)'
;MASKQQKTSAITVHTRIKDYNGVFRADNGLLFCNYCDLSIEWKHKSTIDAHCASKKHGSQKKIFETKEKSKSQQTLQATLLSIESKNEVIEDLIEAFANADIPLEKINNLLPFFKKHLKEGGAIPQAPTLRQLYLPRVFNKHVDTLKLIFDSKPVCIIMDESSDDCARSVVNTLFTYRSHTKLASVDFLEQVNNSTIAQTLLPILHSYNIPLNFPRLFLSDSAAYMKKCYRDVLKPIMPQLIHLPYPAHILNLIR
;
A
#
# COMPACT_ATOMS: atom_id res chain seq x y z
N MET A 1 -47.64 62.14 21.63
CA MET A 1 -46.89 61.57 20.55
C MET A 1 -45.39 61.55 20.92
N ALA A 2 -44.82 60.42 21.34
CA ALA A 2 -43.43 60.30 21.74
C ALA A 2 -42.58 59.95 20.54
N SER A 3 -41.65 60.82 20.10
CA SER A 3 -40.73 60.54 19.00
C SER A 3 -39.68 59.51 19.44
N LYS A 4 -39.63 58.37 18.78
CA LYS A 4 -38.55 57.37 18.91
C LYS A 4 -37.25 57.96 18.32
N GLN A 5 -36.33 58.41 19.18
CA GLN A 5 -34.96 58.68 18.79
C GLN A 5 -34.29 57.36 18.37
N GLN A 6 -33.97 57.21 17.08
CA GLN A 6 -33.10 56.16 16.59
C GLN A 6 -31.68 56.39 17.13
N LYS A 7 -31.18 55.50 17.99
CA LYS A 7 -29.76 55.46 18.37
C LYS A 7 -28.95 55.07 17.14
N THR A 8 -28.29 56.00 16.50
CA THR A 8 -27.24 55.77 15.50
C THR A 8 -26.06 55.13 16.24
N SER A 9 -25.83 53.82 16.05
CA SER A 9 -24.65 53.14 16.59
C SER A 9 -23.40 53.78 16.00
N ALA A 10 -22.45 54.18 16.84
CA ALA A 10 -21.19 54.78 16.41
C ALA A 10 -20.43 53.76 15.52
N ILE A 11 -20.04 54.20 14.33
CA ILE A 11 -19.24 53.40 13.40
C ILE A 11 -17.86 53.20 14.01
N THR A 12 -17.40 51.95 14.10
CA THR A 12 -16.08 51.59 14.63
C THR A 12 -15.28 50.79 13.59
N VAL A 13 -13.96 50.64 13.80
CA VAL A 13 -13.11 49.81 12.96
C VAL A 13 -13.67 48.37 12.88
N HIS A 14 -14.15 47.82 14.00
CA HIS A 14 -14.74 46.50 14.07
C HIS A 14 -16.05 46.38 13.27
N THR A 15 -16.84 47.43 13.16
CA THR A 15 -18.01 47.43 12.29
C THR A 15 -17.60 47.26 10.83
N ARG A 16 -16.53 47.98 10.41
CA ARG A 16 -16.00 47.85 9.04
C ARG A 16 -15.43 46.49 8.73
N ILE A 17 -14.75 45.83 9.68
CA ILE A 17 -14.26 44.45 9.49
C ILE A 17 -15.42 43.47 9.24
N LYS A 18 -16.53 43.65 9.97
CA LYS A 18 -17.74 42.82 9.74
C LYS A 18 -18.39 43.08 8.39
N ASP A 19 -18.41 44.36 7.94
CA ASP A 19 -18.99 44.73 6.65
C ASP A 19 -18.23 44.13 5.46
N TYR A 20 -16.90 43.86 5.61
CA TYR A 20 -16.00 43.37 4.56
C TYR A 20 -15.28 42.08 5.01
N ASN A 21 -16.04 41.06 5.31
CA ASN A 21 -15.55 39.79 5.91
C ASN A 21 -14.28 39.27 5.24
N GLY A 22 -13.21 39.06 6.02
CA GLY A 22 -11.94 38.50 5.57
C GLY A 22 -11.02 39.44 4.80
N VAL A 23 -11.47 40.66 4.43
CA VAL A 23 -10.68 41.61 3.64
C VAL A 23 -9.78 42.47 4.52
N PHE A 24 -10.23 42.82 5.73
CA PHE A 24 -9.55 43.73 6.63
C PHE A 24 -9.32 43.15 8.02
N ARG A 25 -8.28 43.67 8.70
CA ARG A 25 -7.95 43.40 10.11
C ARG A 25 -7.80 44.73 10.87
N ALA A 26 -8.04 44.72 12.17
CA ALA A 26 -7.75 45.85 13.04
C ALA A 26 -6.37 45.68 13.67
N ASP A 27 -5.57 46.72 13.65
CA ASP A 27 -4.30 46.78 14.35
C ASP A 27 -4.14 48.21 14.91
N ASN A 28 -3.95 48.34 16.24
CA ASN A 28 -3.80 49.60 16.95
C ASN A 28 -4.85 50.68 16.60
N GLY A 29 -6.12 50.29 16.41
CA GLY A 29 -7.22 51.20 16.06
C GLY A 29 -7.26 51.63 14.59
N LEU A 30 -6.37 51.12 13.76
CA LEU A 30 -6.33 51.32 12.31
C LEU A 30 -6.93 50.12 11.58
N LEU A 31 -7.46 50.36 10.39
CA LEU A 31 -7.98 49.32 9.49
C LEU A 31 -6.93 48.97 8.44
N PHE A 32 -6.43 47.72 8.45
CA PHE A 32 -5.45 47.22 7.47
C PHE A 32 -6.09 46.26 6.48
N CYS A 33 -5.77 46.41 5.21
CA CYS A 33 -6.14 45.45 4.18
C CYS A 33 -5.24 44.19 4.25
N ASN A 34 -5.82 42.99 4.37
CA ASN A 34 -5.10 41.74 4.44
C ASN A 34 -4.30 41.37 3.16
N TYR A 35 -4.74 41.89 2.00
CA TYR A 35 -4.10 41.62 0.71
C TYR A 35 -3.02 42.62 0.34
N CYS A 36 -3.24 43.89 0.70
CA CYS A 36 -2.34 45.00 0.30
C CYS A 36 -1.36 45.41 1.38
N ASP A 37 -1.60 44.97 2.62
CA ASP A 37 -0.86 45.35 3.84
C ASP A 37 -0.74 46.90 4.03
N LEU A 38 -1.80 47.62 3.67
CA LEU A 38 -1.90 49.07 3.78
C LEU A 38 -3.00 49.46 4.76
N SER A 39 -2.78 50.50 5.54
CA SER A 39 -3.81 51.11 6.38
C SER A 39 -4.77 51.92 5.53
N ILE A 40 -6.08 51.78 5.81
CA ILE A 40 -7.17 52.46 5.09
C ILE A 40 -7.97 53.30 6.07
N GLU A 41 -8.34 54.54 5.66
CA GLU A 41 -9.24 55.37 6.44
C GLU A 41 -10.62 54.69 6.54
N TRP A 42 -11.03 54.35 7.77
CA TRP A 42 -12.22 53.55 8.00
C TRP A 42 -13.50 54.34 8.27
N LYS A 43 -13.36 55.66 8.56
CA LYS A 43 -14.51 56.51 8.90
C LYS A 43 -15.49 56.65 7.73
N HIS A 44 -14.97 56.73 6.50
CA HIS A 44 -15.77 56.88 5.29
C HIS A 44 -15.83 55.55 4.51
N LYS A 45 -17.04 55.00 4.35
CA LYS A 45 -17.25 53.74 3.61
C LYS A 45 -16.78 53.86 2.15
N SER A 46 -17.01 55.02 1.52
CA SER A 46 -16.59 55.26 0.13
C SER A 46 -15.09 55.10 -0.10
N THR A 47 -14.24 55.43 0.89
CA THR A 47 -12.79 55.24 0.81
C THR A 47 -12.42 53.78 0.80
N ILE A 48 -13.10 52.95 1.61
CA ILE A 48 -12.91 51.51 1.65
C ILE A 48 -13.36 50.85 0.34
N ASP A 49 -14.55 51.24 -0.16
CA ASP A 49 -15.09 50.74 -1.42
C ASP A 49 -14.18 51.10 -2.60
N ALA A 50 -13.65 52.31 -2.66
CA ALA A 50 -12.70 52.77 -3.67
C ALA A 50 -11.39 51.96 -3.62
N HIS A 51 -10.88 51.65 -2.41
CA HIS A 51 -9.72 50.77 -2.26
C HIS A 51 -10.00 49.37 -2.80
N CYS A 52 -11.10 48.75 -2.40
CA CYS A 52 -11.48 47.41 -2.86
C CYS A 52 -11.69 47.33 -4.38
N ALA A 53 -12.21 48.40 -4.99
CA ALA A 53 -12.42 48.50 -6.44
C ALA A 53 -11.12 48.79 -7.24
N SER A 54 -10.02 49.13 -6.56
CA SER A 54 -8.78 49.49 -7.24
C SER A 54 -8.12 48.28 -7.95
N LYS A 55 -7.52 48.54 -9.12
CA LYS A 55 -6.77 47.51 -9.87
C LYS A 55 -5.64 46.89 -9.04
N LYS A 56 -4.97 47.71 -8.19
CA LYS A 56 -3.87 47.26 -7.31
C LYS A 56 -4.37 46.27 -6.27
N HIS A 57 -5.52 46.54 -5.61
CA HIS A 57 -6.13 45.63 -4.65
C HIS A 57 -6.52 44.28 -5.33
N GLY A 58 -7.17 44.33 -6.50
CA GLY A 58 -7.56 43.14 -7.24
C GLY A 58 -6.37 42.25 -7.64
N SER A 59 -5.24 42.85 -8.05
CA SER A 59 -4.01 42.12 -8.36
C SER A 59 -3.40 41.48 -7.12
N GLN A 60 -3.30 42.19 -6.00
CA GLN A 60 -2.74 41.65 -4.74
C GLN A 60 -3.62 40.55 -4.16
N LYS A 61 -4.93 40.66 -4.23
CA LYS A 61 -5.86 39.61 -3.83
C LYS A 61 -5.64 38.31 -4.61
N LYS A 62 -5.51 38.39 -5.95
CA LYS A 62 -5.22 37.24 -6.79
C LYS A 62 -3.90 36.56 -6.42
N ILE A 63 -2.84 37.35 -6.18
CA ILE A 63 -1.54 36.84 -5.78
C ILE A 63 -1.62 36.13 -4.42
N PHE A 64 -2.35 36.69 -3.47
CA PHE A 64 -2.55 36.12 -2.15
C PHE A 64 -3.31 34.78 -2.22
N GLU A 65 -4.43 34.75 -2.94
CA GLU A 65 -5.23 33.53 -3.14
C GLU A 65 -4.45 32.41 -3.86
N THR A 66 -3.59 32.78 -4.82
CA THR A 66 -2.72 31.81 -5.51
C THR A 66 -1.66 31.26 -4.56
N LYS A 67 -1.03 32.10 -3.72
CA LYS A 67 -0.05 31.66 -2.71
C LYS A 67 -0.66 30.75 -1.64
N GLU A 68 -1.87 31.05 -1.18
CA GLU A 68 -2.58 30.21 -0.21
C GLU A 68 -2.91 28.82 -0.80
N LYS A 69 -3.41 28.78 -2.05
CA LYS A 69 -3.66 27.53 -2.77
C LYS A 69 -2.38 26.69 -2.96
N SER A 70 -1.26 27.33 -3.33
CA SER A 70 0.01 26.63 -3.53
C SER A 70 0.60 26.11 -2.21
N LYS A 71 0.48 26.84 -1.10
CA LYS A 71 0.88 26.35 0.24
C LYS A 71 0.05 25.15 0.69
N SER A 72 -1.27 25.19 0.50
CA SER A 72 -2.16 24.06 0.83
C SER A 72 -1.79 22.81 0.01
N GLN A 73 -1.50 22.97 -1.27
CA GLN A 73 -1.13 21.85 -2.15
C GLN A 73 0.25 21.26 -1.82
N GLN A 74 1.24 22.09 -1.50
CA GLN A 74 2.56 21.66 -1.03
C GLN A 74 2.48 20.90 0.31
N THR A 75 1.64 21.35 1.24
CA THR A 75 1.45 20.69 2.53
C THR A 75 0.84 19.30 2.36
N LEU A 76 -0.13 19.11 1.46
CA LEU A 76 -0.73 17.81 1.16
C LEU A 76 0.28 16.85 0.54
N GLN A 77 1.06 17.30 -0.44
CA GLN A 77 2.12 16.49 -1.06
C GLN A 77 3.21 16.10 -0.05
N ALA A 78 3.67 17.02 0.80
CA ALA A 78 4.65 16.72 1.83
C ALA A 78 4.12 15.70 2.86
N THR A 79 2.83 15.77 3.20
CA THR A 79 2.18 14.80 4.10
C THR A 79 2.07 13.43 3.44
N LEU A 80 1.68 13.34 2.17
CA LEU A 80 1.60 12.08 1.43
C LEU A 80 2.97 11.40 1.31
N LEU A 81 4.00 12.15 0.91
CA LEU A 81 5.39 11.65 0.83
C LEU A 81 5.90 11.14 2.19
N SER A 82 5.55 11.83 3.27
CA SER A 82 5.89 11.41 4.64
C SER A 82 5.19 10.10 5.04
N ILE A 83 3.93 9.90 4.63
CA ILE A 83 3.19 8.66 4.88
C ILE A 83 3.75 7.51 4.05
N GLU A 84 4.04 7.74 2.77
CA GLU A 84 4.64 6.74 1.88
C GLU A 84 6.01 6.28 2.39
N SER A 85 6.88 7.21 2.76
CA SER A 85 8.19 6.90 3.34
C SER A 85 8.09 6.10 4.64
N LYS A 86 7.10 6.37 5.49
CA LYS A 86 6.86 5.58 6.72
C LYS A 86 6.40 4.17 6.40
N ASN A 87 5.49 4.01 5.45
CA ASN A 87 5.00 2.70 5.03
C ASN A 87 6.14 1.86 4.44
N GLU A 88 6.99 2.45 3.62
CA GLU A 88 8.16 1.80 3.04
C GLU A 88 9.10 1.25 4.12
N VAL A 89 9.46 2.06 5.11
CA VAL A 89 10.29 1.62 6.26
C VAL A 89 9.65 0.45 7.02
N ILE A 90 8.32 0.46 7.20
CA ILE A 90 7.62 -0.63 7.89
C ILE A 90 7.61 -1.90 7.02
N GLU A 91 7.39 -1.77 5.72
CA GLU A 91 7.40 -2.89 4.77
C GLU A 91 8.80 -3.51 4.67
N ASP A 92 9.86 -2.70 4.58
CA ASP A 92 11.26 -3.16 4.60
C ASP A 92 11.62 -3.89 5.90
N LEU A 93 11.12 -3.40 7.04
CA LEU A 93 11.31 -4.06 8.33
C LEU A 93 10.66 -5.45 8.36
N ILE A 94 9.45 -5.60 7.83
CA ILE A 94 8.76 -6.88 7.73
C ILE A 94 9.52 -7.84 6.80
N GLU A 95 9.99 -7.34 5.67
CA GLU A 95 10.79 -8.13 4.74
C GLU A 95 12.10 -8.62 5.38
N ALA A 96 12.78 -7.74 6.14
CA ALA A 96 13.98 -8.11 6.88
C ALA A 96 13.70 -9.18 7.95
N PHE A 97 12.57 -9.09 8.68
CA PHE A 97 12.15 -10.10 9.64
C PHE A 97 11.85 -11.44 8.95
N ALA A 98 11.13 -11.42 7.82
CA ALA A 98 10.83 -12.62 7.04
C ALA A 98 12.11 -13.28 6.50
N ASN A 99 13.04 -12.50 5.95
CA ASN A 99 14.31 -13.01 5.41
C ASN A 99 15.25 -13.58 6.49
N ALA A 100 15.11 -13.11 7.73
CA ALA A 100 15.88 -13.58 8.89
C ALA A 100 15.17 -14.66 9.71
N ASP A 101 14.03 -15.16 9.26
CA ASP A 101 13.18 -16.12 9.99
C ASP A 101 12.79 -15.64 11.41
N ILE A 102 12.64 -14.31 11.59
CA ILE A 102 12.26 -13.73 12.87
C ILE A 102 10.74 -13.59 12.92
N PRO A 103 10.06 -14.24 13.90
CA PRO A 103 8.62 -14.08 14.06
C PRO A 103 8.22 -12.62 14.32
N LEU A 104 7.18 -12.12 13.66
CA LEU A 104 6.72 -10.72 13.79
C LEU A 104 6.33 -10.34 15.23
N GLU A 105 5.99 -11.32 16.10
CA GLU A 105 5.72 -11.09 17.52
C GLU A 105 6.91 -10.48 18.26
N LYS A 106 8.13 -10.78 17.83
CA LYS A 106 9.35 -10.27 18.44
C LYS A 106 9.49 -8.76 18.31
N ILE A 107 8.78 -8.15 17.32
CA ILE A 107 8.77 -6.69 17.14
C ILE A 107 8.29 -5.98 18.42
N ASN A 108 7.30 -6.54 19.13
CA ASN A 108 6.75 -5.93 20.33
C ASN A 108 7.82 -5.70 21.41
N ASN A 109 8.81 -6.58 21.49
CA ASN A 109 9.94 -6.47 22.42
C ASN A 109 10.97 -5.43 21.96
N LEU A 110 11.01 -5.12 20.66
CA LEU A 110 11.93 -4.15 20.06
C LEU A 110 11.34 -2.73 19.99
N LEU A 111 10.01 -2.57 20.10
CA LEU A 111 9.36 -1.27 20.05
C LEU A 111 9.93 -0.22 21.03
N PRO A 112 10.27 -0.56 22.31
CA PRO A 112 10.88 0.41 23.21
C PRO A 112 12.22 0.95 22.69
N PHE A 113 13.04 0.08 22.08
CA PHE A 113 14.30 0.47 21.45
C PHE A 113 14.06 1.40 20.26
N PHE A 114 13.16 1.03 19.36
CA PHE A 114 12.83 1.85 18.20
C PHE A 114 12.29 3.23 18.57
N LYS A 115 11.38 3.30 19.57
CA LYS A 115 10.85 4.57 20.09
C LYS A 115 11.93 5.48 20.66
N LYS A 116 12.95 4.90 21.29
CA LYS A 116 14.03 5.66 21.93
C LYS A 116 15.08 6.16 20.93
N HIS A 117 15.40 5.36 19.92
CA HIS A 117 16.59 5.59 19.09
C HIS A 117 16.29 5.99 17.63
N LEU A 118 15.11 5.70 17.12
CA LEU A 118 14.71 6.07 15.76
C LEU A 118 13.76 7.26 15.77
N LYS A 119 14.02 8.27 14.93
CA LYS A 119 13.16 9.46 14.81
C LYS A 119 11.69 9.09 14.53
N GLU A 120 11.47 8.07 13.70
CA GLU A 120 10.15 7.56 13.30
C GLU A 120 9.77 6.26 14.03
N GLY A 121 10.58 5.80 15.00
CA GLY A 121 10.40 4.53 15.71
C GLY A 121 9.08 4.41 16.48
N GLY A 122 8.47 5.54 16.83
CA GLY A 122 7.13 5.59 17.44
C GLY A 122 5.99 5.27 16.48
N ALA A 123 6.25 5.32 15.18
CA ALA A 123 5.26 5.02 14.14
C ALA A 123 5.20 3.53 13.76
N ILE A 124 6.14 2.69 14.25
CA ILE A 124 6.14 1.26 13.98
C ILE A 124 4.99 0.60 14.78
N PRO A 125 4.04 -0.06 14.08
CA PRO A 125 2.90 -0.70 14.74
C PRO A 125 3.30 -1.97 15.50
N GLN A 126 2.37 -2.46 16.33
CA GLN A 126 2.51 -3.76 16.99
C GLN A 126 2.29 -4.92 16.00
N ALA A 127 2.75 -6.11 16.37
CA ALA A 127 2.69 -7.32 15.53
C ALA A 127 1.30 -7.63 14.93
N PRO A 128 0.16 -7.51 15.62
CA PRO A 128 -1.15 -7.74 15.01
C PRO A 128 -1.43 -6.82 13.82
N THR A 129 -1.11 -5.52 13.94
CA THR A 129 -1.29 -4.56 12.84
C THR A 129 -0.33 -4.84 11.68
N LEU A 130 0.92 -5.21 11.98
CA LEU A 130 1.90 -5.60 10.96
C LEU A 130 1.40 -6.81 10.16
N ARG A 131 0.84 -7.84 10.82
CA ARG A 131 0.29 -9.01 10.15
C ARG A 131 -0.93 -8.71 9.28
N GLN A 132 -1.86 -7.92 9.81
CA GLN A 132 -3.14 -7.70 9.12
C GLN A 132 -3.04 -6.69 7.99
N LEU A 133 -2.20 -5.67 8.14
CA LEU A 133 -2.19 -4.53 7.22
C LEU A 133 -0.96 -4.51 6.29
N TYR A 134 0.22 -4.79 6.82
CA TYR A 134 1.48 -4.62 6.08
C TYR A 134 2.02 -5.92 5.48
N LEU A 135 1.97 -7.04 6.20
CA LEU A 135 2.44 -8.32 5.68
C LEU A 135 1.77 -8.73 4.36
N PRO A 136 0.43 -8.54 4.16
CA PRO A 136 -0.18 -8.82 2.86
C PRO A 136 0.37 -7.95 1.73
N ARG A 137 0.76 -6.70 2.00
CA ARG A 137 1.35 -5.82 0.99
C ARG A 137 2.75 -6.29 0.59
N VAL A 138 3.60 -6.63 1.57
CA VAL A 138 4.93 -7.20 1.33
C VAL A 138 4.81 -8.51 0.57
N PHE A 139 3.89 -9.38 0.95
CA PHE A 139 3.62 -10.64 0.26
C PHE A 139 3.18 -10.42 -1.20
N ASN A 140 2.27 -9.50 -1.45
CA ASN A 140 1.82 -9.19 -2.82
C ASN A 140 2.97 -8.66 -3.69
N LYS A 141 3.81 -7.76 -3.16
CA LYS A 141 5.02 -7.28 -3.87
C LYS A 141 5.96 -8.44 -4.21
N HIS A 142 6.15 -9.36 -3.25
CA HIS A 142 6.96 -10.56 -3.48
C HIS A 142 6.38 -11.45 -4.57
N VAL A 143 5.07 -11.74 -4.53
CA VAL A 143 4.37 -12.52 -5.56
C VAL A 143 4.47 -11.86 -6.93
N ASP A 144 4.32 -10.53 -7.01
CA ASP A 144 4.47 -9.81 -8.28
C ASP A 144 5.91 -9.91 -8.83
N THR A 145 6.91 -9.89 -7.96
CA THR A 145 8.30 -10.13 -8.34
C THR A 145 8.49 -11.56 -8.87
N LEU A 146 7.90 -12.57 -8.20
CA LEU A 146 7.94 -13.97 -8.68
C LEU A 146 7.25 -14.12 -10.03
N LYS A 147 6.11 -13.45 -10.25
CA LYS A 147 5.43 -13.46 -11.56
C LYS A 147 6.33 -12.95 -12.67
N LEU A 148 7.08 -11.86 -12.44
CA LEU A 148 8.04 -11.36 -13.44
C LEU A 148 9.15 -12.37 -13.77
N ILE A 149 9.57 -13.20 -12.81
CA ILE A 149 10.59 -14.23 -13.03
C ILE A 149 10.04 -15.34 -13.93
N PHE A 150 8.79 -15.75 -13.74
CA PHE A 150 8.20 -16.94 -14.37
C PHE A 150 7.26 -16.64 -15.54
N ASP A 151 6.88 -15.37 -15.74
CA ASP A 151 5.96 -14.95 -16.81
C ASP A 151 6.44 -15.47 -18.17
N SER A 152 5.57 -16.26 -18.80
CA SER A 152 5.81 -16.84 -20.13
C SER A 152 7.16 -17.57 -20.26
N LYS A 153 7.57 -18.30 -19.20
CA LYS A 153 8.82 -19.08 -19.17
C LYS A 153 8.57 -20.59 -19.18
N PRO A 154 9.48 -21.37 -19.80
CA PRO A 154 9.45 -22.82 -19.68
C PRO A 154 9.89 -23.24 -18.27
N VAL A 155 8.92 -23.60 -17.45
CA VAL A 155 9.16 -23.97 -16.05
C VAL A 155 9.23 -25.48 -15.84
N CYS A 156 10.00 -25.88 -14.83
CA CYS A 156 9.83 -27.14 -14.14
C CYS A 156 8.88 -26.92 -12.96
N ILE A 157 7.87 -27.76 -12.86
CA ILE A 157 6.90 -27.78 -11.77
C ILE A 157 7.35 -28.83 -10.76
N ILE A 158 7.45 -28.46 -9.49
CA ILE A 158 7.72 -29.37 -8.39
C ILE A 158 6.51 -29.31 -7.47
N MET A 159 5.88 -30.46 -7.23
CA MET A 159 4.79 -30.58 -6.26
C MET A 159 5.11 -31.62 -5.22
N ASP A 160 4.99 -31.24 -3.97
CA ASP A 160 5.23 -32.08 -2.81
C ASP A 160 4.09 -31.96 -1.81
N GLU A 161 3.59 -33.08 -1.34
CA GLU A 161 2.53 -33.13 -0.33
C GLU A 161 3.14 -33.49 1.03
N SER A 162 2.74 -32.74 2.04
CA SER A 162 3.10 -32.97 3.43
C SER A 162 1.88 -32.83 4.33
N SER A 163 1.99 -33.16 5.59
CA SER A 163 0.95 -32.89 6.59
C SER A 163 1.46 -31.85 7.57
N ASP A 164 0.60 -30.92 7.92
CA ASP A 164 0.89 -29.94 8.96
C ASP A 164 0.63 -30.52 10.38
N ASP A 165 0.95 -29.74 11.42
CA ASP A 165 0.77 -30.12 12.82
C ASP A 165 -0.71 -30.36 13.19
N CYS A 166 -1.65 -29.91 12.36
CA CYS A 166 -3.09 -30.14 12.50
C CYS A 166 -3.59 -31.32 11.67
N ALA A 167 -2.69 -32.12 11.10
CA ALA A 167 -2.96 -33.26 10.21
C ALA A 167 -3.75 -32.88 8.95
N ARG A 168 -3.61 -31.63 8.46
CA ARG A 168 -4.15 -31.20 7.18
C ARG A 168 -3.14 -31.49 6.08
N SER A 169 -3.62 -31.93 4.92
CA SER A 169 -2.75 -32.09 3.75
C SER A 169 -2.36 -30.73 3.18
N VAL A 170 -1.06 -30.51 3.04
CA VAL A 170 -0.46 -29.29 2.49
C VAL A 170 0.28 -29.65 1.22
N VAL A 171 -0.09 -29.01 0.12
CA VAL A 171 0.59 -29.18 -1.17
C VAL A 171 1.43 -27.96 -1.45
N ASN A 172 2.75 -28.16 -1.52
CA ASN A 172 3.71 -27.13 -1.91
C ASN A 172 3.94 -27.21 -3.42
N THR A 173 3.73 -26.09 -4.11
CA THR A 173 4.03 -25.96 -5.53
C THR A 173 5.20 -25.03 -5.73
N LEU A 174 6.30 -25.52 -6.31
CA LEU A 174 7.47 -24.72 -6.65
C LEU A 174 7.63 -24.67 -8.17
N PHE A 175 8.09 -23.51 -8.64
CA PHE A 175 8.54 -23.35 -10.03
C PHE A 175 10.04 -23.19 -10.08
N THR A 176 10.65 -23.88 -11.07
CA THR A 176 12.07 -23.71 -11.38
C THR A 176 12.23 -23.24 -12.80
N TYR A 177 12.98 -22.16 -12.98
CA TYR A 177 13.45 -21.69 -14.28
C TYR A 177 14.90 -21.27 -14.17
N ARG A 178 15.79 -21.90 -14.94
CA ARG A 178 17.24 -21.75 -14.84
C ARG A 178 17.74 -22.05 -13.40
N SER A 179 18.38 -21.10 -12.74
CA SER A 179 18.89 -21.19 -11.36
C SER A 179 17.87 -20.76 -10.29
N HIS A 180 16.67 -20.31 -10.69
CA HIS A 180 15.66 -19.83 -9.76
C HIS A 180 14.66 -20.94 -9.45
N THR A 181 14.69 -21.46 -8.22
CA THR A 181 13.64 -22.31 -7.67
C THR A 181 12.94 -21.52 -6.57
N LYS A 182 11.63 -21.34 -6.72
CA LYS A 182 10.82 -20.53 -5.80
C LYS A 182 9.51 -21.23 -5.48
N LEU A 183 9.07 -21.08 -4.25
CA LEU A 183 7.75 -21.49 -3.81
C LEU A 183 6.69 -20.60 -4.47
N ALA A 184 5.85 -21.18 -5.30
CA ALA A 184 4.79 -20.49 -6.02
C ALA A 184 3.47 -20.48 -5.24
N SER A 185 3.15 -21.56 -4.54
CA SER A 185 1.93 -21.67 -3.74
C SER A 185 2.08 -22.71 -2.63
N VAL A 186 1.30 -22.50 -1.56
CA VAL A 186 1.06 -23.46 -0.47
C VAL A 186 -0.45 -23.61 -0.35
N ASP A 187 -0.96 -24.80 -0.64
CA ASP A 187 -2.39 -25.06 -0.67
C ASP A 187 -2.79 -26.12 0.36
N PHE A 188 -3.80 -25.83 1.14
CA PHE A 188 -4.37 -26.77 2.11
C PHE A 188 -5.53 -27.52 1.48
N LEU A 189 -5.42 -28.84 1.42
CA LEU A 189 -6.44 -29.69 0.80
C LEU A 189 -7.12 -30.58 1.85
N GLU A 190 -8.44 -30.67 1.77
CA GLU A 190 -9.22 -31.59 2.60
C GLU A 190 -9.00 -33.05 2.15
N GLN A 191 -8.83 -33.25 0.85
CA GLN A 191 -8.57 -34.57 0.24
C GLN A 191 -7.55 -34.44 -0.87
N VAL A 192 -6.55 -35.32 -0.84
CA VAL A 192 -5.52 -35.39 -1.88
C VAL A 192 -5.84 -36.51 -2.84
N ASN A 193 -6.11 -36.18 -4.08
CA ASN A 193 -6.34 -37.09 -5.18
C ASN A 193 -5.90 -36.48 -6.52
N ASN A 194 -5.95 -37.26 -7.58
CA ASN A 194 -5.51 -36.80 -8.91
C ASN A 194 -6.27 -35.58 -9.44
N SER A 195 -7.53 -35.43 -9.10
CA SER A 195 -8.35 -34.29 -9.53
C SER A 195 -8.02 -33.03 -8.72
N THR A 196 -7.93 -33.12 -7.38
CA THR A 196 -7.61 -31.98 -6.51
C THR A 196 -6.22 -31.43 -6.79
N ILE A 197 -5.21 -32.29 -7.05
CA ILE A 197 -3.88 -31.85 -7.46
C ILE A 197 -3.93 -31.04 -8.76
N ALA A 198 -4.64 -31.51 -9.78
CA ALA A 198 -4.77 -30.76 -11.03
C ALA A 198 -5.54 -29.45 -10.85
N GLN A 199 -6.63 -29.45 -10.07
CA GLN A 199 -7.41 -28.26 -9.75
C GLN A 199 -6.61 -27.22 -8.97
N THR A 200 -5.64 -27.63 -8.18
CA THR A 200 -4.70 -26.74 -7.49
C THR A 200 -3.68 -26.16 -8.48
N LEU A 201 -3.05 -27.00 -9.30
CA LEU A 201 -1.95 -26.58 -10.17
C LEU A 201 -2.39 -25.62 -11.29
N LEU A 202 -3.51 -25.89 -11.96
CA LEU A 202 -3.90 -25.11 -13.14
C LEU A 202 -4.17 -23.62 -12.85
N PRO A 203 -4.88 -23.24 -11.76
CA PRO A 203 -5.01 -21.84 -11.37
C PRO A 203 -3.68 -21.17 -11.01
N ILE A 204 -2.73 -21.91 -10.41
CA ILE A 204 -1.40 -21.39 -10.09
C ILE A 204 -0.66 -21.03 -11.39
N LEU A 205 -0.62 -21.92 -12.37
CA LEU A 205 -0.02 -21.62 -13.69
C LEU A 205 -0.65 -20.39 -14.34
N HIS A 206 -1.97 -20.29 -14.29
CA HIS A 206 -2.69 -19.14 -14.81
C HIS A 206 -2.33 -17.84 -14.08
N SER A 207 -2.25 -17.86 -12.74
CA SER A 207 -1.93 -16.68 -11.93
C SER A 207 -0.51 -16.14 -12.17
N TYR A 208 0.41 -17.03 -12.58
CA TYR A 208 1.78 -16.68 -12.98
C TYR A 208 1.93 -16.41 -14.49
N ASN A 209 0.83 -16.35 -15.23
CA ASN A 209 0.82 -16.16 -16.68
C ASN A 209 1.71 -17.16 -17.43
N ILE A 210 1.70 -18.43 -17.00
CA ILE A 210 2.44 -19.53 -17.61
C ILE A 210 1.50 -20.30 -18.55
N PRO A 211 1.62 -20.15 -19.87
CA PRO A 211 0.82 -20.91 -20.83
C PRO A 211 1.05 -22.40 -20.73
N LEU A 212 0.02 -23.22 -20.94
CA LEU A 212 0.07 -24.67 -20.78
C LEU A 212 1.08 -25.38 -21.68
N ASN A 213 1.53 -24.75 -22.75
CA ASN A 213 2.58 -25.28 -23.64
C ASN A 213 4.01 -24.98 -23.15
N PHE A 214 4.18 -24.26 -22.03
CA PHE A 214 5.50 -23.88 -21.50
C PHE A 214 6.05 -24.83 -20.45
N PRO A 215 5.27 -25.43 -19.52
CA PRO A 215 5.80 -26.39 -18.58
C PRO A 215 6.48 -27.57 -19.30
N ARG A 216 7.69 -27.97 -18.84
CA ARG A 216 8.50 -29.00 -19.46
C ARG A 216 8.66 -30.23 -18.59
N LEU A 217 8.72 -30.04 -17.30
CA LEU A 217 8.99 -31.09 -16.33
C LEU A 217 8.01 -30.98 -15.16
N PHE A 218 7.46 -32.09 -14.75
CA PHE A 218 6.67 -32.26 -13.55
C PHE A 218 7.39 -33.21 -12.60
N LEU A 219 7.89 -32.72 -11.49
CA LEU A 219 8.52 -33.47 -10.43
C LEU A 219 7.52 -33.65 -9.30
N SER A 220 7.31 -34.89 -8.87
CA SER A 220 6.51 -35.19 -7.70
C SER A 220 7.04 -36.45 -7.01
N ASP A 221 6.46 -36.76 -5.87
CA ASP A 221 6.68 -38.05 -5.24
C ASP A 221 6.16 -39.22 -6.12
N SER A 222 6.38 -40.45 -5.69
CA SER A 222 5.93 -41.65 -6.40
C SER A 222 4.49 -42.05 -6.10
N ALA A 223 3.70 -41.19 -5.43
CA ALA A 223 2.33 -41.49 -5.05
C ALA A 223 1.44 -41.81 -6.27
N ALA A 224 0.54 -42.77 -6.10
CA ALA A 224 -0.33 -43.22 -7.17
C ALA A 224 -1.21 -42.11 -7.75
N TYR A 225 -1.71 -41.20 -6.90
CA TYR A 225 -2.54 -40.10 -7.31
C TYR A 225 -1.75 -39.06 -8.12
N MET A 226 -0.48 -38.80 -7.82
CA MET A 226 0.39 -37.90 -8.60
C MET A 226 0.64 -38.47 -10.01
N LYS A 227 0.98 -39.77 -10.12
CA LYS A 227 1.13 -40.47 -11.42
C LYS A 227 -0.18 -40.43 -12.22
N LYS A 228 -1.32 -40.64 -11.53
CA LYS A 228 -2.63 -40.63 -12.17
C LYS A 228 -2.98 -39.19 -12.61
N CYS A 229 -2.71 -38.17 -11.79
CA CYS A 229 -2.90 -36.76 -12.15
C CYS A 229 -2.11 -36.42 -13.44
N TYR A 230 -0.83 -36.77 -13.47
CA TYR A 230 -0.01 -36.57 -14.68
C TYR A 230 -0.61 -37.24 -15.89
N ARG A 231 -0.87 -38.55 -15.83
CA ARG A 231 -1.30 -39.35 -16.99
C ARG A 231 -2.67 -38.95 -17.51
N ASP A 232 -3.64 -38.75 -16.60
CA ASP A 232 -5.05 -38.64 -16.94
C ASP A 232 -5.51 -37.19 -17.13
N VAL A 233 -4.79 -36.21 -16.53
CA VAL A 233 -5.17 -34.81 -16.58
C VAL A 233 -4.10 -33.92 -17.23
N LEU A 234 -2.87 -33.95 -16.71
CA LEU A 234 -1.86 -32.98 -17.16
C LEU A 234 -1.30 -33.29 -18.55
N LYS A 235 -1.00 -34.55 -18.81
CA LYS A 235 -0.44 -35.00 -20.10
C LYS A 235 -1.34 -34.71 -21.32
N PRO A 236 -2.67 -34.88 -21.24
CA PRO A 236 -3.57 -34.54 -22.34
C PRO A 236 -3.58 -33.03 -22.67
N ILE A 237 -3.46 -32.16 -21.69
CA ILE A 237 -3.51 -30.70 -21.88
C ILE A 237 -2.13 -30.05 -22.04
N MET A 238 -1.08 -30.74 -21.61
CA MET A 238 0.33 -30.36 -21.73
C MET A 238 1.15 -31.50 -22.35
N PRO A 239 1.01 -31.79 -23.67
CA PRO A 239 1.63 -32.94 -24.32
C PRO A 239 3.16 -32.96 -24.23
N GLN A 240 3.81 -31.80 -24.10
CA GLN A 240 5.25 -31.63 -23.94
C GLN A 240 5.75 -31.93 -22.52
N LEU A 241 4.85 -32.01 -21.52
CA LEU A 241 5.22 -32.24 -20.12
C LEU A 241 5.78 -33.64 -19.92
N ILE A 242 6.87 -33.75 -19.20
CA ILE A 242 7.50 -35.02 -18.80
C ILE A 242 7.37 -35.14 -17.27
N HIS A 243 6.89 -36.25 -16.78
CA HIS A 243 6.85 -36.55 -15.35
C HIS A 243 8.07 -37.34 -14.91
N LEU A 244 8.73 -36.89 -13.86
CA LEU A 244 9.81 -37.61 -13.20
C LEU A 244 9.49 -37.73 -11.70
N PRO A 245 9.58 -38.95 -11.15
CA PRO A 245 9.53 -39.14 -9.70
C PRO A 245 10.73 -38.46 -9.05
N TYR A 246 10.51 -37.89 -7.85
CA TYR A 246 11.56 -37.18 -7.12
C TYR A 246 12.70 -38.11 -6.72
N PRO A 247 13.95 -37.96 -7.22
CA PRO A 247 15.03 -38.92 -7.02
C PRO A 247 15.37 -39.13 -5.54
N ALA A 248 15.30 -38.10 -4.71
CA ALA A 248 15.58 -38.21 -3.28
C ALA A 248 14.60 -39.16 -2.56
N HIS A 249 13.33 -39.18 -2.96
CA HIS A 249 12.31 -40.09 -2.41
C HIS A 249 12.61 -41.53 -2.81
N ILE A 250 13.07 -41.75 -4.05
CA ILE A 250 13.45 -43.10 -4.52
C ILE A 250 14.67 -43.60 -3.74
N LEU A 251 15.67 -42.77 -3.49
CA LEU A 251 16.86 -43.14 -2.72
C LEU A 251 16.54 -43.50 -1.26
N ASN A 252 15.57 -42.80 -0.64
CA ASN A 252 15.12 -43.10 0.72
C ASN A 252 14.32 -44.41 0.82
N LEU A 253 13.68 -44.87 -0.26
CA LEU A 253 12.97 -46.16 -0.30
C LEU A 253 13.88 -47.38 -0.49
N ILE A 254 15.16 -47.17 -0.87
CA ILE A 254 16.15 -48.22 -1.08
C ILE A 254 16.99 -48.49 0.19
N ARG A 255 16.84 -47.64 1.23
CA ARG A 255 17.44 -47.84 2.56
C ARG A 255 16.52 -48.63 3.48
#